data_931f6a0a72ce1458dce44cca96cd4aeb
#
_entry.id   931f6a0a72ce1458dce44cca96cd4aeb
#
_cell.length_a   1.000
_cell.length_b   1.000
_cell.length_c   1.000
_cell.angle_alpha   90.00
_cell.angle_beta   90.00
_cell.angle_gamma   90.00
#
_symmetry.space_group_name_H-M   'P 1'
#
loop_
_entity.id
_entity.type
_entity.pdbx_description
1 polymer ?
#
loop_
_entity_poly.entity_id
_entity_poly.type
_entity_poly.pdbx_seq_one_letter_code
_entity_poly.pdbx_strand_id
1 'polypeptide(L)'
;MGRRSGFERFGVLLALCAAPCTAQRRGLADDVEQALADARPALTAHLAAAARSAGRPGELALLCLAGLHDGMSASDGALGDALARLAKAKPNQTYDLALRLLVLEACPTFPDRAKLAKRDLKTLLSHRSPYGAFEYYKQPSSWDLSNTQYGALGLRAAALMGLTVRKEVWARLSRTIGRNQTKSGGFDYGPVKAGSLPNPSMTVAGIAVLAICRQALGESDRSVKRIDEQLRGAWSWLAGRSDAIGSTQERWSYYFHYGLERAAILCDVVTVGDKADWYAAGARMLIDDQLSGGGWSSSQDAFSGIHLSKRRGHSVPTAFAVLFLRRKFQKTARPITARVIRVVNIGPRSKQADVDECARQLIAQGKVAMPEVIKAMRSDVGAQRQVAAKALAAITGELFGFDPALDRDGNRRAVRGAELWYLKNR
;
A
#
# COMPACT_ATOMS: atom_id res chain seq x y z
N MET A 1 72.96 -21.70 -58.11
CA MET A 1 73.82 -20.55 -57.78
C MET A 1 72.95 -19.41 -57.21
N GLY A 2 73.29 -18.90 -56.04
CA GLY A 2 72.75 -17.65 -55.51
C GLY A 2 72.01 -17.75 -54.15
N ARG A 3 72.80 -17.79 -53.11
CA ARG A 3 72.43 -17.53 -51.75
C ARG A 3 71.95 -16.09 -51.51
N ARG A 4 71.04 -15.87 -50.56
CA ARG A 4 71.09 -14.86 -49.45
C ARG A 4 69.76 -14.85 -48.72
N SER A 5 69.74 -15.28 -47.44
CA SER A 5 69.84 -14.55 -46.17
C SER A 5 68.65 -13.63 -45.99
N GLY A 6 67.63 -13.87 -45.16
CA GLY A 6 67.58 -13.94 -43.75
C GLY A 6 67.33 -12.55 -43.21
N PHE A 7 66.07 -12.24 -42.73
CA PHE A 7 65.86 -11.26 -41.70
C PHE A 7 64.52 -11.63 -40.98
N GLU A 8 64.69 -12.25 -39.84
CA GLU A 8 63.55 -12.42 -38.89
C GLU A 8 63.21 -11.05 -38.32
N ARG A 9 61.95 -10.69 -38.46
CA ARG A 9 61.35 -9.59 -37.63
C ARG A 9 60.45 -10.20 -36.58
N PHE A 10 60.92 -10.17 -35.34
CA PHE A 10 60.11 -10.41 -34.15
C PHE A 10 59.03 -9.33 -34.05
N GLY A 11 57.81 -9.69 -34.36
CA GLY A 11 56.63 -8.89 -34.04
C GLY A 11 56.13 -9.24 -32.62
N VAL A 12 56.35 -8.34 -31.68
CA VAL A 12 55.76 -8.44 -30.34
C VAL A 12 54.28 -8.18 -30.45
N LEU A 13 53.48 -9.26 -30.33
CA LEU A 13 52.01 -9.17 -30.20
C LEU A 13 51.70 -8.71 -28.76
N LEU A 14 51.37 -7.43 -28.59
CA LEU A 14 50.74 -6.94 -27.36
C LEU A 14 49.30 -7.48 -27.32
N ALA A 15 49.09 -8.56 -26.58
CA ALA A 15 47.78 -9.02 -26.22
C ALA A 15 47.20 -8.04 -25.21
N LEU A 16 46.36 -7.14 -25.67
CA LEU A 16 45.45 -6.36 -24.82
C LEU A 16 44.45 -7.34 -24.18
N CYS A 17 44.75 -7.75 -22.96
CA CYS A 17 43.75 -8.38 -22.08
C CYS A 17 42.65 -7.37 -21.79
N ALA A 18 41.60 -7.38 -22.61
CA ALA A 18 40.34 -6.80 -22.22
C ALA A 18 39.80 -7.63 -21.05
N ALA A 19 39.98 -7.13 -19.83
CA ALA A 19 39.31 -7.68 -18.68
C ALA A 19 37.79 -7.65 -18.94
N PRO A 20 37.07 -8.77 -18.77
CA PRO A 20 35.62 -8.71 -18.85
C PRO A 20 35.14 -7.78 -17.77
N CYS A 21 34.55 -6.64 -18.14
CA CYS A 21 33.78 -5.81 -17.26
C CYS A 21 32.59 -6.67 -16.85
N THR A 22 32.72 -7.38 -15.71
CA THR A 22 31.61 -8.03 -15.03
C THR A 22 30.73 -6.92 -14.51
N ALA A 23 29.81 -6.46 -15.34
CA ALA A 23 28.71 -5.64 -14.90
C ALA A 23 28.02 -6.43 -13.79
N GLN A 24 28.27 -6.04 -12.55
CA GLN A 24 27.63 -6.60 -11.38
C GLN A 24 26.11 -6.43 -11.63
N ARG A 25 25.36 -7.52 -11.77
CA ARG A 25 23.92 -7.44 -11.99
C ARG A 25 23.32 -6.68 -10.80
N ARG A 26 22.81 -5.49 -11.09
CA ARG A 26 22.09 -4.69 -10.11
C ARG A 26 20.96 -5.53 -9.53
N GLY A 27 20.71 -5.41 -8.24
CA GLY A 27 19.56 -6.05 -7.61
C GLY A 27 18.26 -5.35 -8.03
N LEU A 28 17.13 -6.04 -7.95
CA LEU A 28 15.81 -5.43 -8.26
C LEU A 28 15.56 -4.11 -7.53
N ALA A 29 16.06 -3.98 -6.30
CA ALA A 29 15.93 -2.75 -5.53
C ALA A 29 16.66 -1.57 -6.19
N ASP A 30 17.86 -1.80 -6.71
CA ASP A 30 18.65 -0.77 -7.39
C ASP A 30 17.99 -0.38 -8.73
N ASP A 31 17.46 -1.38 -9.45
CA ASP A 31 16.75 -1.14 -10.72
C ASP A 31 15.46 -0.32 -10.48
N VAL A 32 14.74 -0.60 -9.41
CA VAL A 32 13.54 0.17 -9.00
C VAL A 32 13.91 1.62 -8.65
N GLU A 33 14.97 1.85 -7.86
CA GLU A 33 15.39 3.21 -7.52
C GLU A 33 15.88 3.97 -8.76
N GLN A 34 16.54 3.30 -9.70
CA GLN A 34 16.94 3.92 -10.98
C GLN A 34 15.69 4.30 -11.80
N ALA A 35 14.74 3.38 -11.98
CA ALA A 35 13.51 3.65 -12.72
C ALA A 35 12.71 4.82 -12.11
N LEU A 36 12.68 4.92 -10.78
CA LEU A 36 12.04 6.04 -10.09
C LEU A 36 12.80 7.36 -10.27
N ALA A 37 14.15 7.32 -10.27
CA ALA A 37 14.96 8.49 -10.57
C ALA A 37 14.70 8.99 -12.00
N ASP A 38 14.64 8.07 -12.97
CA ASP A 38 14.33 8.37 -14.37
C ASP A 38 12.89 8.87 -14.55
N ALA A 39 11.94 8.43 -13.71
CA ALA A 39 10.54 8.87 -13.73
C ALA A 39 10.34 10.29 -13.20
N ARG A 40 11.21 10.76 -12.30
CA ARG A 40 11.06 12.05 -11.62
C ARG A 40 10.83 13.23 -12.57
N PRO A 41 11.60 13.41 -13.67
CA PRO A 41 11.37 14.49 -14.62
C PRO A 41 10.02 14.41 -15.34
N ALA A 42 9.57 13.18 -15.69
CA ALA A 42 8.25 12.99 -16.31
C ALA A 42 7.12 13.30 -15.33
N LEU A 43 7.18 12.80 -14.10
CA LEU A 43 6.21 13.09 -13.05
C LEU A 43 6.12 14.59 -12.76
N THR A 44 7.27 15.29 -12.65
CA THR A 44 7.34 16.74 -12.45
C THR A 44 6.66 17.49 -13.60
N ALA A 45 6.90 17.07 -14.84
CA ALA A 45 6.27 17.68 -16.01
C ALA A 45 4.75 17.45 -16.05
N HIS A 46 4.27 16.26 -15.67
CA HIS A 46 2.84 15.96 -15.54
C HIS A 46 2.19 16.79 -14.42
N LEU A 47 2.83 16.93 -13.26
CA LEU A 47 2.36 17.79 -12.17
C LEU A 47 2.22 19.24 -12.64
N ALA A 48 3.25 19.79 -13.30
CA ALA A 48 3.23 21.14 -13.81
C ALA A 48 2.15 21.35 -14.90
N ALA A 49 1.91 20.37 -15.77
CA ALA A 49 0.84 20.41 -16.76
C ALA A 49 -0.55 20.37 -16.09
N ALA A 50 -0.75 19.47 -15.13
CA ALA A 50 -2.01 19.32 -14.41
C ALA A 50 -2.33 20.55 -13.54
N ALA A 51 -1.34 21.20 -12.95
CA ALA A 51 -1.52 22.43 -12.18
C ALA A 51 -2.06 23.59 -13.02
N ARG A 52 -1.67 23.65 -14.30
CA ARG A 52 -2.12 24.70 -15.26
C ARG A 52 -3.40 24.36 -16.00
N SER A 53 -3.78 23.09 -16.03
CA SER A 53 -4.93 22.60 -16.79
C SER A 53 -6.22 22.74 -15.99
N ALA A 54 -7.35 22.88 -16.70
CA ALA A 54 -8.69 22.73 -16.14
C ALA A 54 -9.11 21.27 -15.94
N GLY A 55 -8.13 20.34 -15.96
CA GLY A 55 -8.32 18.91 -15.89
C GLY A 55 -9.07 18.39 -14.65
N ARG A 56 -9.31 17.11 -14.61
CA ARG A 56 -10.08 16.45 -13.54
C ARG A 56 -9.35 16.53 -12.20
N PRO A 57 -10.04 16.90 -11.10
CA PRO A 57 -9.44 16.93 -9.77
C PRO A 57 -8.82 15.59 -9.33
N GLY A 58 -9.39 14.46 -9.76
CA GLY A 58 -8.88 13.13 -9.45
C GLY A 58 -7.53 12.84 -10.10
N GLU A 59 -7.32 13.23 -11.36
CA GLU A 59 -6.02 13.10 -12.03
C GLU A 59 -4.95 13.94 -11.33
N LEU A 60 -5.27 15.19 -11.02
CA LEU A 60 -4.38 16.08 -10.27
C LEU A 60 -4.04 15.50 -8.89
N ALA A 61 -5.04 14.94 -8.18
CA ALA A 61 -4.84 14.32 -6.89
C ALA A 61 -3.97 13.04 -6.98
N LEU A 62 -4.16 12.22 -8.02
CA LEU A 62 -3.36 11.02 -8.24
C LEU A 62 -1.88 11.36 -8.49
N LEU A 63 -1.60 12.38 -9.29
CA LEU A 63 -0.25 12.89 -9.53
C LEU A 63 0.37 13.46 -8.25
N CYS A 64 -0.38 14.26 -7.47
CA CYS A 64 0.08 14.77 -6.18
C CYS A 64 0.42 13.62 -5.22
N LEU A 65 -0.42 12.57 -5.17
CA LEU A 65 -0.17 11.40 -4.33
C LEU A 65 1.11 10.67 -4.76
N ALA A 66 1.32 10.51 -6.08
CA ALA A 66 2.54 9.91 -6.62
C ALA A 66 3.78 10.74 -6.25
N GLY A 67 3.74 12.06 -6.39
CA GLY A 67 4.84 12.95 -6.01
C GLY A 67 5.18 12.87 -4.51
N LEU A 68 4.17 12.90 -3.64
CA LEU A 68 4.34 12.76 -2.19
C LEU A 68 4.96 11.39 -1.83
N HIS A 69 4.49 10.32 -2.44
CA HIS A 69 5.04 8.98 -2.20
C HIS A 69 6.45 8.82 -2.78
N ASP A 70 6.76 9.50 -3.86
CA ASP A 70 8.11 9.56 -4.42
C ASP A 70 9.08 10.45 -3.60
N GLY A 71 8.61 11.04 -2.52
CA GLY A 71 9.40 11.86 -1.60
C GLY A 71 9.68 13.28 -2.10
N MET A 72 8.88 13.79 -3.05
CA MET A 72 8.91 15.21 -3.39
C MET A 72 8.41 16.04 -2.21
N SER A 73 9.05 17.18 -1.97
CA SER A 73 8.58 18.09 -0.94
C SER A 73 7.28 18.77 -1.36
N ALA A 74 6.34 18.93 -0.41
CA ALA A 74 5.11 19.67 -0.65
C ALA A 74 5.36 21.16 -1.02
N SER A 75 6.56 21.68 -0.76
CA SER A 75 7.02 23.01 -1.16
C SER A 75 7.76 23.05 -2.49
N ASP A 76 8.03 21.88 -3.13
CA ASP A 76 8.67 21.83 -4.44
C ASP A 76 7.78 22.45 -5.50
N GLY A 77 8.34 23.27 -6.42
CA GLY A 77 7.59 24.10 -7.34
C GLY A 77 6.41 23.40 -8.03
N ALA A 78 6.67 22.31 -8.76
CA ALA A 78 5.60 21.61 -9.51
C ALA A 78 4.58 20.91 -8.58
N LEU A 79 5.03 20.27 -7.50
CA LEU A 79 4.14 19.62 -6.55
C LEU A 79 3.41 20.66 -5.69
N GLY A 80 4.10 21.73 -5.25
CA GLY A 80 3.50 22.81 -4.47
C GLY A 80 2.38 23.51 -5.26
N ASP A 81 2.61 23.83 -6.54
CA ASP A 81 1.60 24.41 -7.43
C ASP A 81 0.41 23.47 -7.63
N ALA A 82 0.67 22.18 -7.82
CA ALA A 82 -0.35 21.15 -7.97
C ALA A 82 -1.20 21.00 -6.69
N LEU A 83 -0.60 21.00 -5.51
CA LEU A 83 -1.29 20.95 -4.22
C LEU A 83 -2.11 22.23 -3.99
N ALA A 84 -1.57 23.41 -4.29
CA ALA A 84 -2.29 24.67 -4.20
C ALA A 84 -3.51 24.71 -5.14
N ARG A 85 -3.37 24.17 -6.35
CA ARG A 85 -4.47 24.02 -7.31
C ARG A 85 -5.52 23.02 -6.80
N LEU A 86 -5.09 21.89 -6.25
CA LEU A 86 -5.96 20.86 -5.69
C LEU A 86 -6.74 21.37 -4.46
N ALA A 87 -6.17 22.25 -3.65
CA ALA A 87 -6.85 22.88 -2.52
C ALA A 87 -8.06 23.72 -2.96
N LYS A 88 -7.96 24.40 -4.11
CA LYS A 88 -9.02 25.20 -4.70
C LYS A 88 -10.05 24.40 -5.52
N ALA A 89 -9.73 23.14 -5.84
CA ALA A 89 -10.59 22.30 -6.65
C ALA A 89 -11.90 21.96 -5.93
N LYS A 90 -12.95 21.71 -6.72
CA LYS A 90 -14.28 21.31 -6.24
C LYS A 90 -14.63 19.91 -6.75
N PRO A 91 -14.00 18.85 -6.18
CA PRO A 91 -14.31 17.48 -6.59
C PRO A 91 -15.76 17.14 -6.28
N ASN A 92 -16.36 16.39 -7.20
CA ASN A 92 -17.75 15.96 -7.08
C ASN A 92 -17.97 14.52 -7.56
N GLN A 93 -16.92 13.83 -8.00
CA GLN A 93 -16.94 12.40 -8.29
C GLN A 93 -16.32 11.61 -7.16
N THR A 94 -16.74 10.37 -7.00
CA THR A 94 -16.21 9.45 -5.97
C THR A 94 -14.69 9.30 -6.06
N TYR A 95 -14.15 9.12 -7.27
CA TYR A 95 -12.70 9.08 -7.50
C TYR A 95 -11.99 10.35 -7.04
N ASP A 96 -12.52 11.52 -7.45
CA ASP A 96 -11.90 12.81 -7.14
C ASP A 96 -11.84 13.07 -5.63
N LEU A 97 -12.96 12.80 -4.94
CA LEU A 97 -13.10 12.94 -3.49
C LEU A 97 -12.16 11.98 -2.74
N ALA A 98 -12.14 10.71 -3.16
CA ALA A 98 -11.34 9.68 -2.53
C ALA A 98 -9.84 9.93 -2.71
N LEU A 99 -9.40 10.28 -3.93
CA LEU A 99 -8.01 10.60 -4.22
C LEU A 99 -7.54 11.84 -3.47
N ARG A 100 -8.39 12.89 -3.36
CA ARG A 100 -8.02 14.05 -2.53
C ARG A 100 -7.94 13.68 -1.05
N LEU A 101 -8.82 12.83 -0.52
CA LEU A 101 -8.70 12.35 0.86
C LEU A 101 -7.39 11.59 1.10
N LEU A 102 -6.91 10.79 0.12
CA LEU A 102 -5.60 10.14 0.18
C LEU A 102 -4.45 11.16 0.17
N VAL A 103 -4.53 12.22 -0.64
CA VAL A 103 -3.54 13.31 -0.61
C VAL A 103 -3.54 14.04 0.73
N LEU A 104 -4.71 14.34 1.27
CA LEU A 104 -4.86 15.01 2.57
C LEU A 104 -4.30 14.15 3.71
N GLU A 105 -4.42 12.83 3.62
CA GLU A 105 -3.82 11.90 4.57
C GLU A 105 -2.29 11.88 4.44
N ALA A 106 -1.77 11.81 3.21
CA ALA A 106 -0.33 11.72 2.93
C ALA A 106 0.42 13.07 3.14
N CYS A 107 -0.28 14.21 3.19
CA CYS A 107 0.31 15.54 3.33
C CYS A 107 -0.24 16.27 4.57
N PRO A 108 0.40 16.12 5.75
CA PRO A 108 -0.04 16.80 6.98
C PRO A 108 -0.06 18.32 6.89
N THR A 109 0.79 18.90 6.04
CA THR A 109 0.94 20.34 5.82
C THR A 109 0.00 20.90 4.75
N PHE A 110 -0.92 20.08 4.20
CA PHE A 110 -1.84 20.52 3.15
C PHE A 110 -2.74 21.69 3.64
N PRO A 111 -2.89 22.76 2.84
CA PRO A 111 -3.72 23.91 3.20
C PRO A 111 -5.17 23.52 3.51
N ASP A 112 -5.76 24.05 4.56
CA ASP A 112 -7.14 23.77 4.99
C ASP A 112 -7.48 22.29 5.16
N ARG A 113 -6.47 21.43 5.41
CA ARG A 113 -6.57 19.97 5.46
C ARG A 113 -7.78 19.45 6.21
N ALA A 114 -7.98 19.88 7.45
CA ALA A 114 -9.08 19.40 8.29
C ALA A 114 -10.47 19.80 7.75
N LYS A 115 -10.61 21.02 7.25
CA LYS A 115 -11.84 21.55 6.65
C LYS A 115 -12.19 20.80 5.36
N LEU A 116 -11.20 20.61 4.49
CA LEU A 116 -11.37 19.91 3.23
C LEU A 116 -11.69 18.42 3.46
N ALA A 117 -10.99 17.76 4.37
CA ALA A 117 -11.25 16.36 4.71
C ALA A 117 -12.68 16.13 5.24
N LYS A 118 -13.18 17.00 6.13
CA LYS A 118 -14.56 16.92 6.63
C LYS A 118 -15.58 17.11 5.51
N ARG A 119 -15.36 18.10 4.62
CA ARG A 119 -16.24 18.36 3.49
C ARG A 119 -16.29 17.18 2.53
N ASP A 120 -15.12 16.67 2.14
CA ASP A 120 -15.01 15.59 1.18
C ASP A 120 -15.56 14.28 1.72
N LEU A 121 -15.31 13.97 2.99
CA LEU A 121 -15.92 12.82 3.64
C LEU A 121 -17.45 12.92 3.63
N LYS A 122 -18.03 14.10 3.96
CA LYS A 122 -19.48 14.31 3.93
C LYS A 122 -20.04 14.07 2.54
N THR A 123 -19.40 14.62 1.50
CA THR A 123 -19.83 14.46 0.11
C THR A 123 -19.66 13.00 -0.33
N LEU A 124 -18.53 12.38 -0.05
CA LEU A 124 -18.27 10.97 -0.39
C LEU A 124 -19.31 10.04 0.25
N LEU A 125 -19.65 10.26 1.52
CA LEU A 125 -20.69 9.49 2.20
C LEU A 125 -22.07 9.65 1.55
N SER A 126 -22.36 10.78 0.88
CA SER A 126 -23.62 10.99 0.16
C SER A 126 -23.69 10.28 -1.20
N HIS A 127 -22.54 9.83 -1.75
CA HIS A 127 -22.48 9.07 -3.00
C HIS A 127 -22.78 7.57 -2.82
N ARG A 128 -22.94 7.11 -1.58
CA ARG A 128 -23.29 5.72 -1.33
C ARG A 128 -24.70 5.42 -1.78
N SER A 129 -24.83 4.34 -2.54
CA SER A 129 -26.12 3.75 -2.85
C SER A 129 -26.83 3.26 -1.56
N PRO A 130 -28.13 2.92 -1.60
CA PRO A 130 -28.83 2.28 -0.50
C PRO A 130 -28.17 0.96 -0.06
N TYR A 131 -27.44 0.32 -0.95
CA TYR A 131 -26.67 -0.91 -0.67
C TYR A 131 -25.35 -0.61 0.10
N GLY A 132 -24.90 0.65 0.12
CA GLY A 132 -23.68 1.07 0.82
C GLY A 132 -22.42 1.09 -0.02
N ALA A 133 -22.47 0.64 -1.26
CA ALA A 133 -21.41 0.74 -2.25
C ALA A 133 -21.50 2.07 -3.04
N PHE A 134 -20.53 2.39 -3.88
CA PHE A 134 -20.37 3.70 -4.48
C PHE A 134 -20.56 3.68 -5.99
N GLU A 135 -21.03 4.82 -6.51
CA GLU A 135 -21.10 5.17 -7.93
C GLU A 135 -20.28 6.44 -8.16
N TYR A 136 -20.12 6.89 -9.40
CA TYR A 136 -19.40 8.13 -9.75
C TYR A 136 -19.97 9.35 -9.02
N TYR A 137 -21.30 9.42 -8.96
CA TYR A 137 -22.05 10.49 -8.31
C TYR A 137 -23.09 9.90 -7.36
N LYS A 138 -23.84 10.78 -6.70
CA LYS A 138 -25.00 10.34 -5.93
C LYS A 138 -26.02 9.70 -6.85
N GLN A 139 -26.14 8.37 -6.78
CA GLN A 139 -27.10 7.58 -7.53
C GLN A 139 -27.89 6.64 -6.59
N PRO A 140 -29.22 6.63 -6.67
CA PRO A 140 -30.03 5.85 -5.73
C PRO A 140 -30.05 4.33 -6.05
N SER A 141 -29.73 3.90 -7.26
CA SER A 141 -30.05 2.54 -7.74
C SER A 141 -28.86 1.76 -8.28
N SER A 142 -27.70 2.38 -8.49
CA SER A 142 -26.54 1.69 -9.05
C SER A 142 -25.28 1.85 -8.21
N TRP A 143 -24.30 1.02 -8.47
CA TRP A 143 -22.95 1.07 -7.95
C TRP A 143 -22.02 0.20 -8.80
N ASP A 144 -20.74 0.50 -8.80
CA ASP A 144 -19.72 -0.35 -9.37
C ASP A 144 -18.56 -0.58 -8.42
N LEU A 145 -17.79 -1.62 -8.66
CA LEU A 145 -16.73 -2.02 -7.74
C LEU A 145 -15.50 -1.13 -7.84
N SER A 146 -15.25 -0.51 -9.00
CA SER A 146 -14.11 0.40 -9.15
C SER A 146 -14.32 1.70 -8.36
N ASN A 147 -15.50 2.34 -8.45
CA ASN A 147 -15.87 3.46 -7.60
C ASN A 147 -15.91 3.06 -6.12
N THR A 148 -16.38 1.85 -5.83
CA THR A 148 -16.47 1.34 -4.46
C THR A 148 -15.10 1.14 -3.83
N GLN A 149 -14.10 0.67 -4.60
CA GLN A 149 -12.72 0.57 -4.13
C GLN A 149 -12.18 1.93 -3.71
N TYR A 150 -12.31 2.94 -4.58
CA TYR A 150 -11.85 4.29 -4.25
C TYR A 150 -12.65 4.91 -3.10
N GLY A 151 -13.96 4.70 -3.07
CA GLY A 151 -14.79 5.10 -1.93
C GLY A 151 -14.28 4.52 -0.60
N ALA A 152 -13.96 3.22 -0.56
CA ALA A 152 -13.41 2.57 0.62
C ALA A 152 -12.03 3.11 1.01
N LEU A 153 -11.14 3.35 0.04
CA LEU A 153 -9.83 3.98 0.26
C LEU A 153 -9.97 5.39 0.82
N GLY A 154 -10.88 6.20 0.28
CA GLY A 154 -11.16 7.56 0.77
C GLY A 154 -11.74 7.57 2.19
N LEU A 155 -12.68 6.67 2.50
CA LEU A 155 -13.20 6.50 3.85
C LEU A 155 -12.10 6.09 4.83
N ARG A 156 -11.21 5.19 4.42
CA ARG A 156 -10.06 4.77 5.22
C ARG A 156 -9.11 5.93 5.48
N ALA A 157 -8.75 6.71 4.47
CA ALA A 157 -7.90 7.88 4.61
C ALA A 157 -8.52 8.91 5.59
N ALA A 158 -9.83 9.15 5.49
CA ALA A 158 -10.55 10.01 6.42
C ALA A 158 -10.48 9.49 7.87
N ALA A 159 -10.67 8.18 8.06
CA ALA A 159 -10.57 7.55 9.38
C ALA A 159 -9.15 7.65 9.96
N LEU A 160 -8.11 7.52 9.12
CA LEU A 160 -6.70 7.70 9.52
C LEU A 160 -6.39 9.14 9.95
N MET A 161 -7.06 10.11 9.35
CA MET A 161 -7.00 11.51 9.79
C MET A 161 -7.81 11.82 11.06
N GLY A 162 -8.41 10.80 11.70
CA GLY A 162 -9.22 10.94 12.93
C GLY A 162 -10.68 11.32 12.68
N LEU A 163 -11.16 11.31 11.44
CA LEU A 163 -12.57 11.57 11.15
C LEU A 163 -13.43 10.33 11.40
N THR A 164 -14.59 10.52 11.97
CA THR A 164 -15.48 9.41 12.29
C THR A 164 -16.21 8.88 11.07
N VAL A 165 -15.95 7.62 10.73
CA VAL A 165 -16.77 6.82 9.82
C VAL A 165 -17.50 5.76 10.64
N ARG A 166 -18.84 5.85 10.69
CA ARG A 166 -19.65 4.98 11.55
C ARG A 166 -19.51 3.51 11.19
N LYS A 167 -19.51 2.64 12.18
CA LYS A 167 -19.35 1.17 12.04
C LYS A 167 -20.36 0.57 11.04
N GLU A 168 -21.59 1.09 11.01
CA GLU A 168 -22.65 0.63 10.09
C GLU A 168 -22.30 0.86 8.62
N VAL A 169 -21.47 1.87 8.31
CA VAL A 169 -20.98 2.12 6.95
C VAL A 169 -20.14 0.93 6.47
N TRP A 170 -19.17 0.53 7.29
CA TRP A 170 -18.28 -0.59 7.00
C TRP A 170 -19.02 -1.92 6.95
N ALA A 171 -19.92 -2.15 7.91
CA ALA A 171 -20.71 -3.38 7.96
C ALA A 171 -21.67 -3.52 6.77
N ARG A 172 -22.25 -2.43 6.29
CA ARG A 172 -23.10 -2.47 5.09
C ARG A 172 -22.26 -2.69 3.84
N LEU A 173 -21.16 -1.97 3.71
CA LEU A 173 -20.24 -2.10 2.58
C LEU A 173 -19.71 -3.54 2.44
N SER A 174 -19.19 -4.12 3.52
CA SER A 174 -18.68 -5.50 3.52
C SER A 174 -19.74 -6.52 3.12
N ARG A 175 -20.99 -6.35 3.61
CA ARG A 175 -22.10 -7.24 3.23
C ARG A 175 -22.42 -7.14 1.75
N THR A 176 -22.45 -5.93 1.19
CA THR A 176 -22.75 -5.71 -0.23
C THR A 176 -21.70 -6.34 -1.10
N ILE A 177 -20.43 -6.04 -0.85
CA ILE A 177 -19.34 -6.58 -1.67
C ILE A 177 -19.23 -8.10 -1.48
N GLY A 178 -19.32 -8.60 -0.27
CA GLY A 178 -19.26 -10.04 -0.04
C GLY A 178 -20.41 -10.85 -0.66
N ARG A 179 -21.61 -10.26 -0.83
CA ARG A 179 -22.73 -10.89 -1.56
C ARG A 179 -22.52 -10.88 -3.07
N ASN A 180 -21.65 -10.03 -3.58
CA ASN A 180 -21.34 -9.90 -5.00
C ASN A 180 -20.07 -10.64 -5.41
N GLN A 181 -19.50 -11.45 -4.51
CA GLN A 181 -18.49 -12.41 -4.88
C GLN A 181 -19.13 -13.54 -5.71
N THR A 182 -18.52 -13.85 -6.85
CA THR A 182 -19.00 -14.96 -7.70
C THR A 182 -18.75 -16.31 -7.02
N LYS A 183 -19.42 -17.35 -7.48
CA LYS A 183 -19.22 -18.73 -6.98
C LYS A 183 -17.77 -19.21 -7.14
N SER A 184 -17.06 -18.69 -8.14
CA SER A 184 -15.64 -19.00 -8.35
C SER A 184 -14.68 -18.26 -7.41
N GLY A 185 -15.17 -17.29 -6.63
CA GLY A 185 -14.37 -16.51 -5.68
C GLY A 185 -13.94 -15.13 -6.17
N GLY A 186 -13.92 -14.87 -7.47
CA GLY A 186 -13.56 -13.56 -8.04
C GLY A 186 -14.71 -12.55 -8.01
N PHE A 187 -14.42 -11.34 -8.49
CA PHE A 187 -15.40 -10.24 -8.56
C PHE A 187 -15.53 -9.70 -9.98
N ASP A 188 -16.74 -9.28 -10.33
CA ASP A 188 -17.08 -8.56 -11.55
C ASP A 188 -17.23 -7.06 -11.27
N TYR A 189 -17.36 -6.26 -12.32
CA TYR A 189 -17.44 -4.79 -12.24
C TYR A 189 -18.67 -4.28 -11.49
N GLY A 190 -19.82 -4.87 -11.72
CA GLY A 190 -21.08 -4.47 -11.10
C GLY A 190 -21.72 -5.55 -10.22
N PRO A 191 -22.99 -5.37 -9.84
CA PRO A 191 -23.75 -6.38 -9.14
C PRO A 191 -23.76 -7.71 -9.87
N VAL A 192 -23.50 -8.80 -9.13
CA VAL A 192 -23.48 -10.16 -9.68
C VAL A 192 -24.83 -10.52 -10.25
N LYS A 193 -24.85 -11.02 -11.49
CA LYS A 193 -25.99 -11.53 -12.23
C LYS A 193 -25.60 -12.81 -13.01
N ALA A 194 -26.56 -13.44 -13.65
CA ALA A 194 -26.27 -14.56 -14.55
C ALA A 194 -25.32 -14.10 -15.66
N GLY A 195 -24.21 -14.84 -15.86
CA GLY A 195 -23.18 -14.50 -16.84
C GLY A 195 -22.12 -13.49 -16.36
N SER A 196 -22.12 -13.08 -15.07
CA SER A 196 -21.04 -12.27 -14.52
C SER A 196 -19.70 -12.96 -14.67
N LEU A 197 -18.72 -12.24 -15.22
CA LEU A 197 -17.35 -12.72 -15.46
C LEU A 197 -16.38 -11.95 -14.58
N PRO A 198 -15.83 -12.58 -13.53
CA PRO A 198 -14.83 -11.95 -12.69
C PRO A 198 -13.55 -11.70 -13.47
N ASN A 199 -12.87 -10.59 -13.14
CA ASN A 199 -11.61 -10.22 -13.75
C ASN A 199 -10.56 -9.81 -12.69
N PRO A 200 -9.26 -9.80 -13.04
CA PRO A 200 -8.20 -9.52 -12.08
C PRO A 200 -8.36 -8.15 -11.40
N SER A 201 -8.61 -7.07 -12.14
CA SER A 201 -8.74 -5.71 -11.60
C SER A 201 -9.88 -5.58 -10.58
N MET A 202 -11.03 -6.17 -10.88
CA MET A 202 -12.17 -6.12 -9.95
C MET A 202 -11.98 -7.07 -8.77
N THR A 203 -11.26 -8.18 -8.96
CA THR A 203 -10.98 -9.09 -7.84
C THR A 203 -10.05 -8.44 -6.83
N VAL A 204 -8.97 -7.76 -7.24
CA VAL A 204 -8.12 -7.01 -6.30
C VAL A 204 -8.87 -5.83 -5.67
N ALA A 205 -9.79 -5.18 -6.39
CA ALA A 205 -10.67 -4.16 -5.85
C ALA A 205 -11.58 -4.70 -4.73
N GLY A 206 -12.21 -5.86 -4.96
CA GLY A 206 -13.04 -6.54 -3.96
C GLY A 206 -12.25 -6.95 -2.72
N ILE A 207 -11.04 -7.49 -2.91
CA ILE A 207 -10.12 -7.82 -1.82
C ILE A 207 -9.81 -6.57 -1.00
N ALA A 208 -9.40 -5.46 -1.64
CA ALA A 208 -9.07 -4.23 -0.95
C ALA A 208 -10.24 -3.68 -0.13
N VAL A 209 -11.46 -3.67 -0.70
CA VAL A 209 -12.67 -3.22 0.03
C VAL A 209 -12.95 -4.10 1.24
N LEU A 210 -12.94 -5.43 1.07
CA LEU A 210 -13.19 -6.37 2.16
C LEU A 210 -12.13 -6.26 3.25
N ALA A 211 -10.85 -6.14 2.89
CA ALA A 211 -9.76 -5.98 3.83
C ALA A 211 -9.89 -4.67 4.63
N ILE A 212 -10.22 -3.54 3.99
CA ILE A 212 -10.48 -2.26 4.66
C ILE A 212 -11.67 -2.38 5.62
N CYS A 213 -12.78 -3.01 5.18
CA CYS A 213 -13.95 -3.21 6.04
C CYS A 213 -13.62 -4.09 7.25
N ARG A 214 -12.91 -5.21 7.03
CA ARG A 214 -12.43 -6.09 8.10
C ARG A 214 -11.64 -5.30 9.13
N GLN A 215 -10.78 -4.44 8.64
CA GLN A 215 -9.97 -3.53 9.40
C GLN A 215 -10.84 -2.65 10.30
N ALA A 216 -11.72 -1.93 9.71
CA ALA A 216 -12.51 -0.95 10.41
C ALA A 216 -13.51 -1.57 11.40
N LEU A 217 -13.99 -2.79 11.14
CA LEU A 217 -14.93 -3.52 12.02
C LEU A 217 -14.22 -4.11 13.24
N GLY A 218 -12.96 -4.50 13.12
CA GLY A 218 -12.16 -5.12 14.17
C GLY A 218 -12.50 -6.58 14.42
N GLU A 219 -11.58 -7.31 15.07
CA GLU A 219 -11.59 -8.77 15.26
C GLU A 219 -12.86 -9.34 15.91
N SER A 220 -13.46 -8.57 16.83
CA SER A 220 -14.64 -9.02 17.57
C SER A 220 -15.95 -8.90 16.81
N ASP A 221 -15.94 -8.34 15.59
CA ASP A 221 -17.17 -8.23 14.81
C ASP A 221 -17.56 -9.58 14.21
N ARG A 222 -18.85 -9.92 14.36
CA ARG A 222 -19.41 -11.21 13.89
C ARG A 222 -19.25 -11.46 12.38
N SER A 223 -19.04 -10.41 11.59
CA SER A 223 -18.87 -10.51 10.14
C SER A 223 -17.45 -10.88 9.72
N VAL A 224 -16.45 -10.78 10.63
CA VAL A 224 -15.03 -10.97 10.31
C VAL A 224 -14.76 -12.37 9.75
N LYS A 225 -15.27 -13.42 10.38
CA LYS A 225 -15.10 -14.79 9.88
C LYS A 225 -15.54 -14.94 8.42
N ARG A 226 -16.70 -14.38 8.08
CA ARG A 226 -17.21 -14.41 6.70
C ARG A 226 -16.35 -13.60 5.75
N ILE A 227 -15.89 -12.43 6.17
CA ILE A 227 -14.98 -11.61 5.36
C ILE A 227 -13.68 -12.38 5.09
N ASP A 228 -13.14 -13.09 6.09
CA ASP A 228 -11.92 -13.91 5.93
C ASP A 228 -12.12 -15.07 4.94
N GLU A 229 -13.29 -15.70 4.94
CA GLU A 229 -13.66 -16.73 3.96
C GLU A 229 -13.72 -16.14 2.56
N GLN A 230 -14.32 -14.97 2.40
CA GLN A 230 -14.41 -14.26 1.13
C GLN A 230 -13.04 -13.82 0.60
N LEU A 231 -12.18 -13.31 1.48
CA LEU A 231 -10.80 -12.95 1.12
C LEU A 231 -10.01 -14.18 0.66
N ARG A 232 -10.11 -15.32 1.37
CA ARG A 232 -9.46 -16.56 0.93
C ARG A 232 -9.95 -17.00 -0.46
N GLY A 233 -11.26 -16.96 -0.72
CA GLY A 233 -11.83 -17.29 -2.02
C GLY A 233 -11.32 -16.38 -3.15
N ALA A 234 -11.21 -15.07 -2.88
CA ALA A 234 -10.73 -14.09 -3.85
C ALA A 234 -9.24 -14.25 -4.17
N TRP A 235 -8.40 -14.48 -3.15
CA TRP A 235 -6.98 -14.78 -3.35
C TRP A 235 -6.75 -16.10 -4.07
N SER A 236 -7.54 -17.15 -3.76
CA SER A 236 -7.49 -18.42 -4.49
C SER A 236 -7.86 -18.26 -5.97
N TRP A 237 -8.89 -17.46 -6.26
CA TRP A 237 -9.27 -17.15 -7.63
C TRP A 237 -8.15 -16.42 -8.39
N LEU A 238 -7.52 -15.43 -7.75
CA LEU A 238 -6.43 -14.66 -8.34
C LEU A 238 -5.17 -15.51 -8.52
N ALA A 239 -4.91 -16.45 -7.62
CA ALA A 239 -3.80 -17.41 -7.73
C ALA A 239 -3.88 -18.27 -9.01
N GLY A 240 -5.10 -18.65 -9.42
CA GLY A 240 -5.34 -19.32 -10.69
C GLY A 240 -5.15 -18.44 -11.94
N ARG A 241 -4.80 -17.16 -11.77
CA ARG A 241 -4.57 -16.14 -12.81
C ARG A 241 -3.32 -15.32 -12.52
N SER A 242 -2.33 -15.95 -11.93
CA SER A 242 -1.07 -15.30 -11.56
C SER A 242 -0.25 -14.81 -12.77
N ASP A 243 -0.58 -15.26 -13.98
CA ASP A 243 -0.08 -14.77 -15.26
C ASP A 243 -0.46 -13.30 -15.56
N ALA A 244 -1.54 -12.80 -14.97
CA ALA A 244 -1.90 -11.38 -15.03
C ALA A 244 -0.87 -10.49 -14.28
N ILE A 245 -0.16 -11.05 -13.31
CA ILE A 245 0.80 -10.34 -12.47
C ILE A 245 2.12 -10.20 -13.24
N GLY A 246 2.55 -8.96 -13.43
CA GLY A 246 3.74 -8.67 -14.24
C GLY A 246 3.47 -8.72 -15.75
N SER A 247 2.21 -8.57 -16.17
CA SER A 247 1.80 -8.55 -17.58
C SER A 247 1.19 -7.19 -17.94
N THR A 248 1.59 -6.66 -19.11
CA THR A 248 0.95 -5.49 -19.75
C THR A 248 -0.23 -5.87 -20.64
N GLN A 249 -0.47 -7.18 -20.85
CA GLN A 249 -1.54 -7.69 -21.72
C GLN A 249 -2.94 -7.57 -21.10
N GLU A 250 -2.99 -7.46 -19.78
CA GLU A 250 -4.26 -7.26 -19.09
C GLU A 250 -4.83 -5.87 -19.38
N ARG A 251 -6.12 -5.85 -19.70
CA ARG A 251 -6.83 -4.58 -19.79
C ARG A 251 -6.75 -3.85 -18.44
N TRP A 252 -6.41 -2.58 -18.46
CA TRP A 252 -6.22 -1.78 -17.24
C TRP A 252 -5.03 -2.24 -16.38
N SER A 253 -3.94 -2.69 -17.00
CA SER A 253 -2.77 -3.26 -16.33
C SER A 253 -2.21 -2.37 -15.21
N TYR A 254 -2.01 -1.08 -15.44
CA TYR A 254 -1.50 -0.15 -14.41
C TYR A 254 -2.48 0.02 -13.24
N TYR A 255 -3.76 0.10 -13.53
CA TYR A 255 -4.81 0.15 -12.50
C TYR A 255 -4.87 -1.17 -11.71
N PHE A 256 -4.74 -2.31 -12.39
CA PHE A 256 -4.68 -3.62 -11.75
C PHE A 256 -3.51 -3.72 -10.78
N HIS A 257 -2.29 -3.38 -11.20
CA HIS A 257 -1.10 -3.45 -10.35
C HIS A 257 -1.20 -2.49 -9.17
N TYR A 258 -1.70 -1.27 -9.38
CA TYR A 258 -1.99 -0.34 -8.28
C TYR A 258 -3.00 -0.92 -7.27
N GLY A 259 -4.04 -1.58 -7.75
CA GLY A 259 -5.02 -2.27 -6.90
C GLY A 259 -4.42 -3.47 -6.17
N LEU A 260 -3.60 -4.26 -6.86
CA LEU A 260 -2.90 -5.43 -6.31
C LEU A 260 -1.97 -5.03 -5.15
N GLU A 261 -1.18 -3.98 -5.32
CA GLU A 261 -0.29 -3.47 -4.27
C GLU A 261 -1.08 -3.16 -2.99
N ARG A 262 -2.22 -2.47 -3.10
CA ARG A 262 -3.06 -2.15 -1.94
C ARG A 262 -3.70 -3.38 -1.32
N ALA A 263 -4.24 -4.26 -2.13
CA ALA A 263 -4.83 -5.51 -1.66
C ALA A 263 -3.82 -6.39 -0.93
N ALA A 264 -2.62 -6.56 -1.51
CA ALA A 264 -1.56 -7.38 -0.95
C ALA A 264 -1.02 -6.81 0.36
N ILE A 265 -0.79 -5.48 0.44
CA ILE A 265 -0.33 -4.83 1.66
C ILE A 265 -1.40 -4.91 2.77
N LEU A 266 -2.68 -4.70 2.44
CA LEU A 266 -3.77 -4.80 3.41
C LEU A 266 -3.94 -6.21 3.98
N CYS A 267 -3.64 -7.23 3.19
CA CYS A 267 -3.82 -8.64 3.56
C CYS A 267 -2.51 -9.36 3.98
N ASP A 268 -1.35 -8.67 4.01
CA ASP A 268 -0.05 -9.29 4.29
C ASP A 268 0.37 -10.39 3.30
N VAL A 269 -0.04 -10.27 2.04
CA VAL A 269 0.26 -11.23 1.01
C VAL A 269 1.58 -10.85 0.33
N VAL A 270 2.54 -11.77 0.32
CA VAL A 270 3.85 -11.63 -0.36
C VAL A 270 3.83 -12.34 -1.72
N THR A 271 3.20 -13.51 -1.77
CA THR A 271 3.10 -14.32 -2.99
C THR A 271 1.64 -14.56 -3.34
N VAL A 272 1.33 -14.61 -4.63
CA VAL A 272 0.00 -14.98 -5.13
C VAL A 272 0.10 -16.34 -5.81
N GLY A 273 -0.59 -17.34 -5.27
CA GLY A 273 -0.37 -18.73 -5.63
C GLY A 273 1.00 -19.22 -5.16
N ASP A 274 1.49 -20.30 -5.74
CA ASP A 274 2.75 -20.94 -5.34
C ASP A 274 3.99 -20.30 -5.98
N LYS A 275 3.85 -19.31 -6.86
CA LYS A 275 4.91 -18.96 -7.82
C LYS A 275 5.19 -17.47 -8.00
N ALA A 276 4.32 -16.56 -7.63
CA ALA A 276 4.50 -15.16 -7.99
C ALA A 276 4.74 -14.28 -6.76
N ASP A 277 6.00 -13.85 -6.58
CA ASP A 277 6.27 -12.61 -5.86
C ASP A 277 5.65 -11.46 -6.68
N TRP A 278 4.47 -11.03 -6.26
CA TRP A 278 3.67 -10.04 -6.99
C TRP A 278 4.40 -8.72 -7.18
N TYR A 279 5.22 -8.33 -6.19
CA TYR A 279 5.96 -7.08 -6.28
C TYR A 279 7.13 -7.19 -7.25
N ALA A 280 7.92 -8.26 -7.15
CA ALA A 280 9.06 -8.46 -8.05
C ALA A 280 8.59 -8.58 -9.50
N ALA A 281 7.51 -9.32 -9.77
CA ALA A 281 6.96 -9.46 -11.11
C ALA A 281 6.44 -8.13 -11.68
N GLY A 282 5.62 -7.40 -10.89
CA GLY A 282 5.09 -6.11 -11.31
C GLY A 282 6.16 -5.03 -11.47
N ALA A 283 7.18 -5.01 -10.59
CA ALA A 283 8.28 -4.06 -10.69
C ALA A 283 9.12 -4.29 -11.96
N ARG A 284 9.46 -5.54 -12.28
CA ARG A 284 10.17 -5.85 -13.53
C ARG A 284 9.38 -5.42 -14.75
N MET A 285 8.09 -5.78 -14.81
CA MET A 285 7.20 -5.34 -15.91
C MET A 285 7.22 -3.81 -16.07
N LEU A 286 7.11 -3.05 -14.95
CA LEU A 286 7.11 -1.60 -15.02
C LEU A 286 8.46 -1.03 -15.45
N ILE A 287 9.58 -1.62 -15.00
CA ILE A 287 10.92 -1.22 -15.42
C ILE A 287 11.10 -1.46 -16.94
N ASP A 288 10.68 -2.63 -17.43
CA ASP A 288 10.80 -3.01 -18.85
C ASP A 288 9.90 -2.14 -19.75
N ASP A 289 8.75 -1.67 -19.25
CA ASP A 289 7.77 -0.88 -20.00
C ASP A 289 8.01 0.65 -19.88
N GLN A 290 9.04 1.06 -19.13
CA GLN A 290 9.37 2.47 -18.94
C GLN A 290 9.84 3.13 -20.24
N LEU A 291 9.24 4.25 -20.59
CA LEU A 291 9.61 5.02 -21.80
C LEU A 291 10.95 5.75 -21.60
N SER A 292 11.64 6.05 -22.69
CA SER A 292 12.94 6.72 -22.68
C SER A 292 12.95 8.11 -22.02
N GLY A 293 11.81 8.73 -21.80
CA GLY A 293 11.63 9.97 -21.05
C GLY A 293 11.16 9.75 -19.61
N GLY A 294 11.22 8.52 -19.10
CA GLY A 294 10.99 8.14 -17.72
C GLY A 294 9.52 7.92 -17.35
N GLY A 295 8.56 8.24 -18.19
CA GLY A 295 7.14 8.01 -17.91
C GLY A 295 6.63 6.67 -18.44
N TRP A 296 5.33 6.45 -18.32
CA TRP A 296 4.64 5.26 -18.83
C TRP A 296 3.43 5.64 -19.66
N SER A 297 3.04 4.74 -20.56
CA SER A 297 1.89 4.93 -21.42
C SER A 297 1.08 3.64 -21.51
N SER A 298 -0.23 3.77 -21.60
CA SER A 298 -1.11 2.65 -21.88
C SER A 298 -2.12 3.06 -22.95
N SER A 299 -2.24 2.23 -23.98
CA SER A 299 -3.29 2.34 -25.00
C SER A 299 -4.56 1.58 -24.60
N GLN A 300 -4.48 0.78 -23.55
CA GLN A 300 -5.54 -0.11 -23.09
C GLN A 300 -6.42 0.51 -22.00
N ASP A 301 -5.95 1.58 -21.34
CA ASP A 301 -6.70 2.27 -20.31
C ASP A 301 -7.60 3.33 -20.96
N ALA A 302 -8.91 3.25 -20.74
CA ALA A 302 -9.88 4.19 -21.33
C ALA A 302 -9.69 5.64 -20.84
N PHE A 303 -8.98 5.82 -19.73
CA PHE A 303 -8.58 7.11 -19.20
C PHE A 303 -7.10 7.11 -18.86
N SER A 304 -6.31 7.63 -19.78
CA SER A 304 -4.84 7.71 -19.62
C SER A 304 -4.36 9.06 -19.08
N GLY A 305 -5.28 10.05 -18.98
CA GLY A 305 -4.96 11.39 -18.51
C GLY A 305 -4.21 12.25 -19.54
N ILE A 306 -3.41 13.20 -19.04
CA ILE A 306 -2.63 14.11 -19.88
C ILE A 306 -1.52 13.36 -20.59
N HIS A 307 -1.47 13.44 -21.92
CA HIS A 307 -0.38 12.97 -22.75
C HIS A 307 0.62 14.09 -23.01
N LEU A 308 1.85 13.95 -22.57
CA LEU A 308 2.90 14.97 -22.79
C LEU A 308 3.67 14.74 -24.10
N SER A 309 4.10 13.50 -24.32
CA SER A 309 4.85 13.09 -25.51
C SER A 309 4.98 11.58 -25.59
N LYS A 310 5.40 11.05 -26.76
CA LYS A 310 5.72 9.63 -26.91
C LYS A 310 6.81 9.11 -25.94
N ARG A 311 7.70 10.00 -25.46
CA ARG A 311 8.77 9.64 -24.53
C ARG A 311 8.34 9.73 -23.07
N ARG A 312 7.47 10.69 -22.71
CA ARG A 312 7.02 10.93 -21.32
C ARG A 312 5.70 10.24 -20.97
N GLY A 313 4.98 9.79 -21.99
CA GLY A 313 3.73 9.04 -21.83
C GLY A 313 2.57 9.83 -21.25
N HIS A 314 1.74 9.14 -20.50
CA HIS A 314 0.49 9.64 -19.92
C HIS A 314 0.60 9.78 -18.40
N SER A 315 -0.12 10.75 -17.85
CA SER A 315 -0.13 11.09 -16.43
C SER A 315 -0.62 9.95 -15.53
N VAL A 316 -1.70 9.28 -15.90
CA VAL A 316 -2.32 8.24 -15.06
C VAL A 316 -1.46 6.97 -14.97
N PRO A 317 -1.00 6.34 -16.08
CA PRO A 317 -0.04 5.25 -16.02
C PRO A 317 1.24 5.61 -15.26
N THR A 318 1.81 6.80 -15.51
CA THR A 318 3.01 7.27 -14.80
C THR A 318 2.77 7.36 -13.29
N ALA A 319 1.65 7.92 -12.86
CA ALA A 319 1.33 8.01 -11.44
C ALA A 319 1.12 6.63 -10.79
N PHE A 320 0.43 5.70 -11.46
CA PHE A 320 0.23 4.34 -10.95
C PHE A 320 1.54 3.56 -10.88
N ALA A 321 2.41 3.67 -11.88
CA ALA A 321 3.71 3.02 -11.89
C ALA A 321 4.59 3.52 -10.73
N VAL A 322 4.70 4.83 -10.53
CA VAL A 322 5.45 5.41 -9.41
C VAL A 322 4.88 4.96 -8.07
N LEU A 323 3.55 4.97 -7.89
CA LEU A 323 2.91 4.53 -6.66
C LEU A 323 3.17 3.05 -6.37
N PHE A 324 3.11 2.18 -7.39
CA PHE A 324 3.43 0.76 -7.25
C PHE A 324 4.89 0.55 -6.86
N LEU A 325 5.82 1.15 -7.60
CA LEU A 325 7.27 0.99 -7.38
C LEU A 325 7.69 1.50 -5.99
N ARG A 326 7.14 2.62 -5.54
CA ARG A 326 7.42 3.16 -4.19
C ARG A 326 6.83 2.32 -3.07
N ARG A 327 5.78 1.56 -3.30
CA ARG A 327 5.18 0.63 -2.32
C ARG A 327 4.97 1.29 -0.93
N LYS A 328 4.62 2.57 -0.94
CA LYS A 328 4.44 3.37 0.28
C LYS A 328 2.99 3.40 0.79
N PHE A 329 2.12 2.57 0.25
CA PHE A 329 0.81 2.41 0.86
C PHE A 329 1.00 1.96 2.31
N GLN A 330 0.72 2.84 3.25
CA GLN A 330 0.96 2.53 4.64
C GLN A 330 0.00 1.43 5.10
N LYS A 331 0.59 0.30 5.43
CA LYS A 331 0.03 -0.54 6.46
C LYS A 331 -0.11 0.37 7.67
N THR A 332 -1.33 0.63 8.09
CA THR A 332 -1.50 1.39 9.32
C THR A 332 -0.76 0.68 10.41
N ALA A 333 -0.07 1.44 11.25
CA ALA A 333 0.54 0.97 12.49
C ALA A 333 -0.50 0.47 13.53
N ARG A 334 -1.79 0.49 13.19
CA ARG A 334 -2.81 -0.40 13.72
C ARG A 334 -2.98 -1.51 12.70
N PRO A 335 -2.32 -2.66 12.89
CA PRO A 335 -2.71 -3.85 12.17
C PRO A 335 -4.18 -4.05 12.51
N ILE A 336 -4.98 -4.08 11.49
CA ILE A 336 -6.37 -4.45 11.60
C ILE A 336 -6.48 -5.91 11.91
N THR A 337 -5.46 -6.62 11.69
CA THR A 337 -5.19 -7.97 12.14
C THR A 337 -3.70 -8.20 12.33
N ALA A 338 -2.96 -7.32 12.94
CA ALA A 338 -2.18 -7.87 13.98
C ALA A 338 -3.25 -8.48 14.87
N ARG A 339 -3.34 -9.77 14.99
CA ARG A 339 -3.58 -10.33 16.29
C ARG A 339 -2.83 -9.40 17.21
N VAL A 340 -3.54 -8.54 17.96
CA VAL A 340 -3.01 -8.03 19.19
C VAL A 340 -2.66 -9.32 19.87
N ILE A 341 -1.35 -9.64 19.87
CA ILE A 341 -0.88 -10.85 20.50
C ILE A 341 -1.16 -10.52 21.92
N ARG A 342 -2.33 -11.00 22.36
CA ARG A 342 -2.73 -10.77 23.70
C ARG A 342 -1.80 -11.64 24.52
N VAL A 343 -0.86 -11.00 25.17
CA VAL A 343 0.02 -11.65 26.13
C VAL A 343 -0.80 -12.42 27.16
N VAL A 344 -2.08 -12.11 27.32
CA VAL A 344 -3.07 -12.87 28.10
C VAL A 344 -3.18 -14.35 27.70
N ASN A 345 -2.80 -14.74 26.48
CA ASN A 345 -2.77 -16.13 26.06
C ASN A 345 -1.57 -16.91 26.66
N ILE A 346 -0.60 -16.18 27.23
CA ILE A 346 0.53 -16.77 27.95
C ILE A 346 0.10 -16.93 29.42
N GLY A 347 -0.10 -18.18 29.82
CA GLY A 347 -0.50 -18.52 31.17
C GLY A 347 0.67 -19.02 32.03
N PRO A 348 0.41 -19.35 33.32
CA PRO A 348 1.44 -19.82 34.25
C PRO A 348 2.13 -21.14 33.79
N ARG A 349 1.43 -21.93 32.96
CA ARG A 349 1.92 -23.22 32.44
C ARG A 349 2.41 -23.16 31.00
N SER A 350 2.52 -21.99 30.42
CA SER A 350 3.05 -21.83 29.05
C SER A 350 4.50 -22.28 28.98
N LYS A 351 4.85 -22.99 27.89
CA LYS A 351 6.22 -23.42 27.65
C LYS A 351 7.10 -22.22 27.27
N GLN A 352 8.39 -22.34 27.51
CA GLN A 352 9.36 -21.28 27.16
C GLN A 352 9.28 -20.92 25.66
N ALA A 353 9.04 -21.91 24.78
CA ALA A 353 8.86 -21.68 23.34
C ALA A 353 7.66 -20.75 23.02
N ASP A 354 6.55 -20.84 23.77
CA ASP A 354 5.37 -19.97 23.61
C ASP A 354 5.69 -18.55 24.05
N VAL A 355 6.45 -18.40 25.14
CA VAL A 355 6.94 -17.10 25.65
C VAL A 355 7.82 -16.43 24.61
N ASP A 356 8.76 -17.18 24.03
CA ASP A 356 9.70 -16.69 23.02
C ASP A 356 8.99 -16.31 21.72
N GLU A 357 8.03 -17.10 21.28
CA GLU A 357 7.22 -16.83 20.10
C GLU A 357 6.35 -15.56 20.30
N CYS A 358 5.68 -15.44 21.43
CA CYS A 358 4.90 -14.27 21.77
C CYS A 358 5.77 -13.00 21.81
N ALA A 359 6.96 -13.08 22.41
CA ALA A 359 7.92 -11.96 22.44
C ALA A 359 8.39 -11.59 21.03
N ARG A 360 8.78 -12.56 20.19
CA ARG A 360 9.19 -12.31 18.79
C ARG A 360 8.10 -11.59 18.00
N GLN A 361 6.86 -11.99 18.18
CA GLN A 361 5.71 -11.38 17.52
C GLN A 361 5.47 -9.95 17.99
N LEU A 362 5.63 -9.61 19.28
CA LEU A 362 5.56 -8.24 19.78
C LEU A 362 6.71 -7.38 19.27
N ILE A 363 7.92 -7.93 19.24
CA ILE A 363 9.11 -7.27 18.70
C ILE A 363 8.91 -6.91 17.23
N ALA A 364 8.36 -7.81 16.43
CA ALA A 364 8.05 -7.58 15.01
C ALA A 364 7.04 -6.44 14.79
N GLN A 365 6.19 -6.13 15.78
CA GLN A 365 5.27 -5.00 15.75
C GLN A 365 5.92 -3.68 16.17
N GLY A 366 7.10 -3.72 16.76
CA GLY A 366 7.84 -2.52 17.17
C GLY A 366 7.07 -1.67 18.18
N LYS A 367 7.18 -0.36 18.07
CA LYS A 367 6.58 0.63 19.00
C LYS A 367 5.06 0.48 19.18
N VAL A 368 4.37 -0.09 18.20
CA VAL A 368 2.91 -0.30 18.24
C VAL A 368 2.51 -1.32 19.29
N ALA A 369 3.38 -2.29 19.58
CA ALA A 369 3.13 -3.29 20.61
C ALA A 369 3.28 -2.74 22.05
N MET A 370 3.84 -1.54 22.23
CA MET A 370 4.14 -0.98 23.55
C MET A 370 2.95 -0.95 24.53
N PRO A 371 1.70 -0.65 24.14
CA PRO A 371 0.57 -0.76 25.07
C PRO A 371 0.38 -2.17 25.65
N GLU A 372 0.54 -3.22 24.83
CA GLU A 372 0.45 -4.62 25.29
C GLU A 372 1.70 -5.04 26.09
N VAL A 373 2.88 -4.55 25.71
CA VAL A 373 4.11 -4.75 26.51
C VAL A 373 3.95 -4.14 27.89
N ILE A 374 3.50 -2.89 27.99
CA ILE A 374 3.28 -2.19 29.28
C ILE A 374 2.22 -2.91 30.11
N LYS A 375 1.16 -3.42 29.47
CA LYS A 375 0.14 -4.22 30.15
C LYS A 375 0.71 -5.52 30.70
N ALA A 376 1.54 -6.21 29.93
CA ALA A 376 2.20 -7.43 30.34
C ALA A 376 3.23 -7.22 31.47
N MET A 377 3.90 -6.04 31.51
CA MET A 377 4.77 -5.65 32.63
C MET A 377 4.00 -5.58 33.97
N ARG A 378 2.69 -5.32 33.95
CA ARG A 378 1.81 -5.23 35.11
C ARG A 378 1.13 -6.54 35.47
N SER A 379 1.42 -7.61 34.73
CA SER A 379 0.74 -8.90 34.90
C SER A 379 1.21 -9.61 36.17
N ASP A 380 0.28 -10.30 36.83
CA ASP A 380 0.58 -11.21 37.94
C ASP A 380 1.20 -12.51 37.45
N VAL A 381 1.10 -12.82 36.15
CA VAL A 381 1.66 -14.02 35.51
C VAL A 381 3.12 -13.78 35.13
N GLY A 382 4.07 -14.49 35.79
CA GLY A 382 5.51 -14.36 35.54
C GLY A 382 5.91 -14.58 34.07
N ALA A 383 5.31 -15.54 33.38
CA ALA A 383 5.54 -15.81 31.97
C ALA A 383 5.17 -14.61 31.07
N GLN A 384 4.11 -13.87 31.40
CA GLN A 384 3.74 -12.64 30.70
C GLN A 384 4.74 -11.53 30.96
N ARG A 385 5.27 -11.40 32.16
CA ARG A 385 6.35 -10.45 32.46
C ARG A 385 7.64 -10.79 31.72
N GLN A 386 7.97 -12.08 31.54
CA GLN A 386 9.10 -12.50 30.70
C GLN A 386 8.93 -12.10 29.25
N VAL A 387 7.73 -12.25 28.67
CA VAL A 387 7.41 -11.73 27.32
C VAL A 387 7.64 -10.23 27.27
N ALA A 388 7.15 -9.49 28.28
CA ALA A 388 7.31 -8.04 28.34
C ALA A 388 8.77 -7.61 28.41
N ALA A 389 9.60 -8.26 29.21
CA ALA A 389 11.04 -7.96 29.32
C ALA A 389 11.76 -8.09 27.97
N LYS A 390 11.54 -9.20 27.27
CA LYS A 390 12.14 -9.45 25.94
C LYS A 390 11.69 -8.43 24.90
N ALA A 391 10.38 -8.13 24.86
CA ALA A 391 9.83 -7.18 23.90
C ALA A 391 10.25 -5.75 24.23
N LEU A 392 10.24 -5.34 25.49
CA LEU A 392 10.63 -4.02 25.95
C LEU A 392 12.08 -3.71 25.54
N ALA A 393 13.03 -4.57 25.91
CA ALA A 393 14.45 -4.41 25.58
C ALA A 393 14.69 -4.28 24.06
N ALA A 394 14.04 -5.13 23.26
CA ALA A 394 14.22 -5.12 21.82
C ALA A 394 13.59 -3.91 21.13
N ILE A 395 12.44 -3.41 21.64
CA ILE A 395 11.72 -2.28 21.03
C ILE A 395 12.30 -0.92 21.44
N THR A 396 12.73 -0.79 22.69
CA THR A 396 13.14 0.51 23.26
C THR A 396 14.65 0.67 23.40
N GLY A 397 15.40 -0.43 23.39
CA GLY A 397 16.82 -0.48 23.74
C GLY A 397 17.10 -0.50 25.25
N GLU A 398 16.05 -0.39 26.09
CA GLU A 398 16.16 -0.28 27.53
C GLU A 398 15.12 -1.11 28.28
N LEU A 399 15.43 -1.53 29.51
CA LEU A 399 14.50 -2.19 30.42
C LEU A 399 13.87 -1.24 31.46
N PHE A 400 14.36 -0.02 31.58
CA PHE A 400 13.91 0.97 32.60
C PHE A 400 13.96 0.44 34.03
N GLY A 401 14.82 -0.56 34.29
CA GLY A 401 14.88 -1.28 35.58
C GLY A 401 13.79 -2.33 35.76
N PHE A 402 13.14 -2.80 34.69
CA PHE A 402 12.14 -3.85 34.74
C PHE A 402 12.78 -5.21 35.02
N ASP A 403 12.28 -5.88 36.07
CA ASP A 403 12.65 -7.25 36.42
C ASP A 403 11.42 -8.16 36.35
N PRO A 404 11.36 -9.14 35.43
CA PRO A 404 10.21 -10.04 35.30
C PRO A 404 10.00 -10.96 36.49
N ALA A 405 10.99 -11.11 37.40
CA ALA A 405 10.86 -11.85 38.63
C ALA A 405 10.09 -11.11 39.71
N LEU A 406 10.13 -9.77 39.69
CA LEU A 406 9.37 -8.95 40.61
C LEU A 406 7.89 -8.88 40.21
N ASP A 407 7.03 -8.64 41.19
CA ASP A 407 5.61 -8.39 40.97
C ASP A 407 5.33 -7.01 40.40
N ARG A 408 4.04 -6.67 40.30
CA ARG A 408 3.59 -5.37 39.79
C ARG A 408 4.11 -4.20 40.61
N ASP A 409 4.17 -4.34 41.93
CA ASP A 409 4.57 -3.25 42.81
C ASP A 409 6.06 -3.00 42.77
N GLY A 410 6.88 -4.06 42.69
CA GLY A 410 8.32 -3.99 42.48
C GLY A 410 8.71 -3.34 41.14
N ASN A 411 7.86 -3.51 40.12
CA ASN A 411 8.07 -2.96 38.77
C ASN A 411 7.44 -1.59 38.50
N ARG A 412 6.81 -0.94 39.47
CA ARG A 412 6.04 0.29 39.29
C ARG A 412 6.83 1.42 38.62
N ARG A 413 8.11 1.59 39.01
CA ARG A 413 9.01 2.62 38.45
C ARG A 413 9.36 2.32 36.97
N ALA A 414 9.66 1.07 36.67
CA ALA A 414 9.98 0.62 35.30
C ALA A 414 8.80 0.77 34.34
N VAL A 415 7.59 0.42 34.80
CA VAL A 415 6.36 0.62 34.02
C VAL A 415 6.16 2.10 33.69
N ARG A 416 6.37 3.01 34.65
CA ARG A 416 6.28 4.45 34.38
C ARG A 416 7.33 4.96 33.41
N GLY A 417 8.55 4.42 33.44
CA GLY A 417 9.62 4.70 32.46
C GLY A 417 9.21 4.30 31.04
N ALA A 418 8.69 3.09 30.87
CA ALA A 418 8.19 2.59 29.60
C ALA A 418 7.00 3.40 29.05
N GLU A 419 6.08 3.84 29.91
CA GLU A 419 4.97 4.72 29.55
C GLU A 419 5.43 6.08 29.04
N LEU A 420 6.38 6.71 29.73
CA LEU A 420 6.94 8.00 29.33
C LEU A 420 7.70 7.88 28.01
N TRP A 421 8.49 6.81 27.85
CA TRP A 421 9.15 6.52 26.59
C TRP A 421 8.15 6.38 25.44
N TYR A 422 7.07 5.61 25.64
CA TYR A 422 6.04 5.41 24.64
C TYR A 422 5.32 6.71 24.28
N LEU A 423 4.99 7.56 25.24
CA LEU A 423 4.35 8.87 25.00
C LEU A 423 5.24 9.81 24.17
N LYS A 424 6.57 9.74 24.38
CA LYS A 424 7.55 10.54 23.63
C LYS A 424 7.79 10.03 22.20
N ASN A 425 7.60 8.72 21.95
CA ASN A 425 8.03 8.06 20.72
C ASN A 425 6.86 7.48 19.88
N ARG A 426 5.60 7.71 20.29
CA ARG A 426 4.38 7.27 19.58
C ARG A 426 4.08 8.11 18.33
#